data_6643cdfb9b9c0fc4e71bdbfc3f6fc722
#
_entry.id   6643cdfb9b9c0fc4e71bdbfc3f6fc722
#
_cell.length_a   1.000
_cell.length_b   1.000
_cell.length_c   1.000
_cell.angle_alpha   90.00
_cell.angle_beta   90.00
_cell.angle_gamma   90.00
#
_symmetry.space_group_name_H-M   'P 1'
#
loop_
_entity.id
_entity.type
_entity.pdbx_description
1 polymer ?
#
loop_
_entity_poly.entity_id
_entity_poly.type
_entity_poly.pdbx_seq_one_letter_code
_entity_poly.pdbx_strand_id
1 'polypeptide(L)'
;IMTKEQFASIPLREETIEENSQQAVFNAVEMGRLDLASGKHRDAQKKNKIKDQAANTGTTKKQNIPYFEDMNFDSVIADEGHNYRNSFSAGREAGQLAYLPNPAVSKMARDMAVKAAYMMKRNNGRGVVMLTATPLVNSPIDAFNMLSTVIPQEEWMRMGIITPDDFVRVFGKTATVQVQKISGEVEEKQG
;
A
#
# COMPACT_ATOMS: atom_id res chain seq x y z
N ILE A 1 -17.46 12.97 -12.98
CA ILE A 1 -16.93 11.63 -13.31
C ILE A 1 -15.66 11.82 -14.14
N MET A 2 -14.60 11.09 -13.81
CA MET A 2 -13.34 11.12 -14.55
C MET A 2 -12.78 9.70 -14.68
N THR A 3 -11.88 9.48 -15.63
CA THR A 3 -11.21 8.20 -15.77
C THR A 3 -10.11 8.05 -14.69
N LYS A 4 -9.68 6.82 -14.44
CA LYS A 4 -8.59 6.52 -13.48
C LYS A 4 -7.26 7.19 -13.88
N GLU A 5 -7.01 7.32 -15.19
CA GLU A 5 -5.84 8.00 -15.74
C GLU A 5 -5.91 9.52 -15.52
N GLN A 6 -7.08 10.11 -15.70
CA GLN A 6 -7.31 11.52 -15.40
C GLN A 6 -7.13 11.79 -13.91
N PHE A 7 -7.69 10.95 -13.03
CA PHE A 7 -7.52 11.07 -11.59
C PHE A 7 -6.06 10.94 -11.17
N ALA A 8 -5.32 9.97 -11.71
CA ALA A 8 -3.90 9.79 -11.45
C ALA A 8 -3.03 10.92 -12.02
N SER A 9 -3.53 11.70 -12.99
CA SER A 9 -2.80 12.85 -13.54
C SER A 9 -2.91 14.13 -12.70
N ILE A 10 -3.79 14.17 -11.71
CA ILE A 10 -3.92 15.29 -10.79
C ILE A 10 -2.70 15.29 -9.85
N PRO A 11 -1.88 16.36 -9.84
CA PRO A 11 -0.69 16.39 -9.02
C PRO A 11 -1.02 16.55 -7.54
N LEU A 12 -0.18 15.97 -6.68
CA LEU A 12 -0.15 16.18 -5.25
C LEU A 12 1.00 17.11 -4.87
N ARG A 13 0.89 17.85 -3.78
CA ARG A 13 2.02 18.55 -3.19
C ARG A 13 3.01 17.57 -2.58
N GLU A 14 4.29 17.92 -2.59
CA GLU A 14 5.36 17.08 -2.08
C GLU A 14 5.16 16.77 -0.59
N GLU A 15 4.75 17.80 0.19
CA GLU A 15 4.43 17.66 1.61
C GLU A 15 3.30 16.66 1.84
N THR A 16 2.26 16.71 1.02
CA THR A 16 1.12 15.76 1.11
C THR A 16 1.58 14.32 0.87
N ILE A 17 2.50 14.11 -0.06
CA ILE A 17 3.04 12.79 -0.34
C ILE A 17 3.89 12.29 0.83
N GLU A 18 4.76 13.14 1.37
CA GLU A 18 5.61 12.78 2.50
C GLU A 18 4.79 12.42 3.74
N GLU A 19 3.76 13.22 4.05
CA GLU A 19 2.91 13.01 5.22
C GLU A 19 1.97 11.81 5.11
N ASN A 20 1.51 11.48 3.90
CA ASN A 20 0.45 10.49 3.71
C ASN A 20 0.93 9.21 3.01
N SER A 21 2.22 9.07 2.79
CA SER A 21 2.78 7.85 2.21
C SER A 21 2.85 6.73 3.26
N GLN A 22 1.96 5.76 3.19
CA GLN A 22 2.01 4.56 4.04
C GLN A 22 3.35 3.83 3.90
N GLN A 23 3.95 3.84 2.71
CA GLN A 23 5.26 3.23 2.51
C GLN A 23 6.36 3.94 3.34
N ALA A 24 6.25 5.25 3.56
CA ALA A 24 7.17 5.97 4.44
C ALA A 24 7.04 5.48 5.90
N VAL A 25 5.81 5.22 6.34
CA VAL A 25 5.55 4.66 7.68
C VAL A 25 6.05 3.23 7.79
N PHE A 26 5.77 2.38 6.81
CA PHE A 26 6.28 1.01 6.79
C PHE A 26 7.82 0.98 6.82
N ASN A 27 8.46 1.81 5.99
CA ASN A 27 9.91 1.91 5.99
C ASN A 27 10.46 2.42 7.33
N ALA A 28 9.78 3.37 7.98
CA ALA A 28 10.19 3.89 9.28
C ALA A 28 10.09 2.83 10.38
N VAL A 29 9.03 2.03 10.36
CA VAL A 29 8.84 0.93 11.32
C VAL A 29 9.85 -0.20 11.09
N GLU A 30 10.05 -0.63 9.82
CA GLU A 30 11.07 -1.64 9.50
C GLU A 30 12.48 -1.17 9.90
N MET A 31 12.80 0.11 9.65
CA MET A 31 14.08 0.67 10.07
C MET A 31 14.21 0.75 11.58
N GLY A 32 13.14 1.12 12.31
CA GLY A 32 13.13 1.11 13.76
C GLY A 32 13.34 -0.30 14.35
N ARG A 33 12.73 -1.32 13.75
CA ARG A 33 12.93 -2.73 14.11
C ARG A 33 14.37 -3.19 13.81
N LEU A 34 14.94 -2.76 12.68
CA LEU A 34 16.33 -3.08 12.30
C LEU A 34 17.35 -2.32 13.16
N ASP A 35 17.07 -1.07 13.54
CA ASP A 35 17.94 -0.27 14.40
C ASP A 35 17.96 -0.81 15.83
N LEU A 36 16.83 -1.29 16.34
CA LEU A 36 16.77 -2.00 17.63
C LEU A 36 17.58 -3.31 17.60
N ALA A 37 17.64 -3.97 16.44
CA ALA A 37 18.39 -5.21 16.27
C ALA A 37 19.89 -4.99 15.99
N SER A 38 20.29 -3.86 15.39
CA SER A 38 21.65 -3.64 14.86
C SER A 38 22.44 -2.49 15.46
N GLY A 39 21.81 -1.60 16.23
CA GLY A 39 22.49 -0.49 16.94
C GLY A 39 23.19 0.55 16.05
N LYS A 40 22.84 0.67 14.76
CA LYS A 40 23.49 1.58 13.81
C LYS A 40 22.52 2.60 13.19
N HIS A 41 22.84 3.88 13.34
CA HIS A 41 22.18 5.02 12.72
C HIS A 41 22.34 5.06 11.19
N ARG A 42 21.21 5.15 10.44
CA ARG A 42 21.19 5.32 8.98
C ARG A 42 20.23 6.43 8.52
N ASP A 43 20.42 7.66 9.02
CA ASP A 43 19.53 8.80 8.70
C ASP A 43 19.63 9.30 7.24
N ALA A 44 20.76 9.13 6.58
CA ALA A 44 20.96 9.63 5.21
C ALA A 44 20.22 8.80 4.13
N GLN A 45 20.01 7.50 4.35
CA GLN A 45 19.29 6.65 3.39
C GLN A 45 17.77 6.83 3.44
N LYS A 46 17.22 7.34 4.56
CA LYS A 46 15.80 7.66 4.71
C LYS A 46 15.35 8.75 3.74
N LYS A 47 16.09 9.87 3.67
CA LYS A 47 15.73 11.02 2.81
C LYS A 47 15.76 10.69 1.32
N ASN A 48 16.71 9.86 0.88
CA ASN A 48 16.81 9.50 -0.53
C ASN A 48 15.69 8.54 -0.97
N LYS A 49 15.30 7.56 -0.14
CA LYS A 49 14.17 6.67 -0.46
C LYS A 49 12.81 7.38 -0.52
N ILE A 50 12.59 8.37 0.35
CA ILE A 50 11.36 9.19 0.32
C ILE A 50 11.32 10.02 -0.96
N LYS A 51 12.44 10.62 -1.38
CA LYS A 51 12.55 11.37 -2.64
C LYS A 51 12.32 10.49 -3.87
N ASP A 52 12.88 9.30 -3.91
CA ASP A 52 12.67 8.34 -5.01
C ASP A 52 11.21 7.86 -5.07
N GLN A 53 10.54 7.78 -3.94
CA GLN A 53 9.12 7.42 -3.86
C GLN A 53 8.20 8.57 -4.30
N ALA A 54 8.52 9.80 -3.93
CA ALA A 54 7.82 10.99 -4.41
C ALA A 54 7.97 11.14 -5.93
N ALA A 55 9.16 10.94 -6.47
CA ALA A 55 9.41 10.96 -7.92
C ALA A 55 8.63 9.86 -8.67
N ASN A 56 8.28 8.76 -7.99
CA ASN A 56 7.52 7.65 -8.57
C ASN A 56 5.99 7.77 -8.44
N THR A 57 5.46 8.79 -7.77
CA THR A 57 4.00 9.01 -7.63
C THR A 57 3.37 9.86 -8.73
N GLY A 58 4.03 10.10 -9.83
CA GLY A 58 3.45 10.81 -10.98
C GLY A 58 3.23 12.33 -10.79
N THR A 59 3.85 12.92 -9.79
CA THR A 59 3.60 14.27 -9.26
C THR A 59 4.26 15.41 -9.99
N THR A 60 4.76 15.20 -11.19
CA THR A 60 5.26 16.34 -11.99
C THR A 60 4.08 17.24 -12.34
N LYS A 61 4.02 18.44 -11.73
CA LYS A 61 3.00 19.44 -12.02
C LYS A 61 2.99 19.73 -13.51
N LYS A 62 1.95 19.26 -14.20
CA LYS A 62 1.66 19.72 -15.56
C LYS A 62 1.14 21.13 -15.46
N GLN A 63 1.70 22.05 -16.29
CA GLN A 63 1.18 23.40 -16.39
C GLN A 63 -0.34 23.33 -16.62
N ASN A 64 -1.11 24.07 -15.81
CA ASN A 64 -2.58 24.21 -15.84
C ASN A 64 -3.43 23.13 -15.14
N ILE A 65 -2.88 22.18 -14.39
CA ILE A 65 -3.69 21.31 -13.53
C ILE A 65 -3.49 21.79 -12.08
N PRO A 66 -4.59 22.11 -11.35
CA PRO A 66 -4.49 22.43 -9.92
C PRO A 66 -4.03 21.20 -9.11
N TYR A 67 -3.45 21.44 -7.96
CA TYR A 67 -3.15 20.35 -7.05
C TYR A 67 -4.43 19.71 -6.52
N PHE A 68 -4.36 18.43 -6.19
CA PHE A 68 -5.49 17.67 -5.63
C PHE A 68 -6.07 18.34 -4.39
N GLU A 69 -5.20 18.89 -3.55
CA GLU A 69 -5.55 19.61 -2.32
C GLU A 69 -6.39 20.87 -2.61
N ASP A 70 -6.17 21.53 -3.74
CA ASP A 70 -6.86 22.77 -4.13
C ASP A 70 -8.24 22.50 -4.73
N MET A 71 -8.51 21.25 -5.14
CA MET A 71 -9.79 20.87 -5.73
C MET A 71 -10.91 20.70 -4.69
N ASN A 72 -10.57 20.66 -3.41
CA ASN A 72 -11.54 20.57 -2.30
C ASN A 72 -12.58 19.45 -2.46
N PHE A 73 -12.16 18.27 -2.92
CA PHE A 73 -13.04 17.11 -2.98
C PHE A 73 -13.50 16.70 -1.57
N ASP A 74 -14.78 16.42 -1.39
CA ASP A 74 -15.32 15.89 -0.14
C ASP A 74 -15.26 14.37 -0.09
N SER A 75 -15.33 13.71 -1.24
CA SER A 75 -15.26 12.26 -1.34
C SER A 75 -14.75 11.79 -2.70
N VAL A 76 -14.18 10.58 -2.69
CA VAL A 76 -13.76 9.85 -3.88
C VAL A 76 -14.46 8.50 -3.89
N ILE A 77 -15.17 8.20 -4.97
CA ILE A 77 -15.77 6.89 -5.22
C ILE A 77 -15.03 6.28 -6.40
N ALA A 78 -14.29 5.21 -6.16
CA ALA A 78 -13.53 4.52 -7.18
C ALA A 78 -14.26 3.24 -7.58
N ASP A 79 -14.72 3.19 -8.83
CA ASP A 79 -15.22 1.98 -9.45
C ASP A 79 -14.05 1.09 -9.90
N GLU A 80 -14.26 -0.22 -9.91
CA GLU A 80 -13.23 -1.22 -10.17
C GLU A 80 -12.00 -1.06 -9.27
N GLY A 81 -12.24 -0.94 -7.96
CA GLY A 81 -11.24 -0.69 -6.93
C GLY A 81 -10.08 -1.67 -6.93
N HIS A 82 -10.26 -2.89 -7.46
CA HIS A 82 -9.19 -3.88 -7.62
C HIS A 82 -8.01 -3.40 -8.49
N ASN A 83 -8.19 -2.36 -9.30
CA ASN A 83 -7.09 -1.74 -10.05
C ASN A 83 -6.05 -1.07 -9.14
N TYR A 84 -6.39 -0.79 -7.88
CA TYR A 84 -5.54 -0.12 -6.89
C TYR A 84 -4.93 -1.07 -5.85
N ARG A 85 -5.09 -2.39 -6.02
CA ARG A 85 -4.58 -3.41 -5.07
C ARG A 85 -3.06 -3.46 -4.90
N ASN A 86 -2.29 -2.95 -5.86
CA ASN A 86 -0.83 -3.00 -5.85
C ASN A 86 -0.22 -1.65 -5.39
N SER A 87 -0.73 -1.08 -4.31
CA SER A 87 -0.26 0.21 -3.77
C SER A 87 1.06 0.10 -3.02
N PHE A 88 1.36 -1.05 -2.41
CA PHE A 88 2.58 -1.29 -1.64
C PHE A 88 3.24 -2.59 -2.05
N SER A 89 4.57 -2.66 -1.88
CA SER A 89 5.30 -3.92 -1.91
C SER A 89 5.15 -4.63 -0.58
N ALA A 90 5.09 -5.95 -0.61
CA ALA A 90 5.26 -6.76 0.57
C ALA A 90 6.60 -6.43 1.25
N GLY A 91 6.64 -6.45 2.59
CA GLY A 91 7.86 -6.29 3.36
C GLY A 91 8.87 -7.42 3.06
N ARG A 92 10.08 -7.29 3.60
CA ARG A 92 11.12 -8.32 3.43
C ARG A 92 10.69 -9.69 3.97
N GLU A 93 9.93 -9.70 5.05
CA GLU A 93 9.44 -10.94 5.67
C GLU A 93 8.34 -11.61 4.83
N ALA A 94 7.43 -10.84 4.25
CA ALA A 94 6.41 -11.37 3.34
C ALA A 94 7.02 -11.90 2.04
N GLY A 95 8.13 -11.32 1.57
CA GLY A 95 8.93 -11.88 0.48
C GLY A 95 9.63 -13.20 0.83
N GLN A 96 9.73 -13.55 2.11
CA GLN A 96 10.26 -14.83 2.59
C GLN A 96 9.15 -15.89 2.72
N LEU A 97 7.89 -15.49 2.79
CA LEU A 97 6.77 -16.42 2.71
C LEU A 97 6.66 -16.88 1.25
N ALA A 98 7.21 -18.06 0.97
CA ALA A 98 7.39 -18.61 -0.39
C ALA A 98 6.09 -18.73 -1.21
N TYR A 99 4.95 -18.57 -0.58
CA TYR A 99 3.61 -18.67 -1.17
C TYR A 99 2.92 -17.31 -1.38
N LEU A 100 3.53 -16.20 -0.97
CA LEU A 100 2.97 -14.88 -1.20
C LEU A 100 3.70 -14.18 -2.36
N PRO A 101 3.03 -13.95 -3.48
CA PRO A 101 3.62 -13.19 -4.57
C PRO A 101 3.93 -11.77 -4.09
N ASN A 102 5.11 -11.27 -4.42
CA ASN A 102 5.48 -9.87 -4.20
C ASN A 102 5.13 -9.06 -5.47
N PRO A 103 3.94 -8.46 -5.55
CA PRO A 103 3.51 -7.77 -6.75
C PRO A 103 4.33 -6.51 -6.98
N ALA A 104 4.59 -6.20 -8.24
CA ALA A 104 5.18 -4.93 -8.62
C ALA A 104 4.23 -3.79 -8.22
N VAL A 105 4.77 -2.75 -7.58
CA VAL A 105 3.99 -1.60 -7.14
C VAL A 105 3.52 -0.80 -8.35
N SER A 106 2.22 -0.54 -8.42
CA SER A 106 1.60 0.31 -9.43
C SER A 106 1.68 1.78 -9.00
N LYS A 107 2.21 2.64 -9.89
CA LYS A 107 2.24 4.10 -9.66
C LYS A 107 0.83 4.66 -9.41
N MET A 108 -0.14 4.23 -10.19
CA MET A 108 -1.54 4.65 -10.08
C MET A 108 -2.16 4.21 -8.75
N ALA A 109 -1.88 2.99 -8.31
CA ALA A 109 -2.38 2.49 -7.03
C ALA A 109 -1.76 3.23 -5.84
N ARG A 110 -0.45 3.56 -5.92
CA ARG A 110 0.23 4.36 -4.90
C ARG A 110 -0.31 5.78 -4.85
N ASP A 111 -0.51 6.43 -5.99
CA ASP A 111 -1.12 7.76 -6.09
C ASP A 111 -2.50 7.79 -5.44
N MET A 112 -3.34 6.79 -5.75
CA MET A 112 -4.65 6.64 -5.12
C MET A 112 -4.55 6.46 -3.61
N ALA A 113 -3.61 5.67 -3.11
CA ALA A 113 -3.44 5.44 -1.68
C ALA A 113 -3.05 6.72 -0.93
N VAL A 114 -2.17 7.55 -1.50
CA VAL A 114 -1.79 8.85 -0.91
C VAL A 114 -2.97 9.82 -0.91
N LYS A 115 -3.69 9.94 -2.03
CA LYS A 115 -4.90 10.78 -2.12
C LYS A 115 -5.97 10.34 -1.14
N ALA A 116 -6.20 9.03 -1.01
CA ALA A 116 -7.14 8.46 -0.06
C ALA A 116 -6.74 8.77 1.39
N ALA A 117 -5.47 8.60 1.75
CA ALA A 117 -4.97 8.93 3.09
C ALA A 117 -5.16 10.42 3.41
N TYR A 118 -4.83 11.31 2.46
CA TYR A 118 -5.08 12.74 2.60
C TYR A 118 -6.57 13.04 2.83
N MET A 119 -7.46 12.44 2.01
CA MET A 119 -8.91 12.61 2.14
C MET A 119 -9.43 12.14 3.50
N MET A 120 -9.01 10.97 3.95
CA MET A 120 -9.42 10.41 5.24
C MET A 120 -8.92 11.27 6.41
N LYS A 121 -7.67 11.75 6.35
CA LYS A 121 -7.11 12.65 7.37
C LYS A 121 -7.93 13.95 7.47
N ARG A 122 -8.30 14.53 6.32
CA ARG A 122 -9.13 15.76 6.28
C ARG A 122 -10.56 15.54 6.77
N ASN A 123 -11.13 14.37 6.51
CA ASN A 123 -12.55 14.08 6.72
C ASN A 123 -12.80 13.11 7.90
N ASN A 124 -11.95 13.12 8.91
CA ASN A 124 -12.08 12.29 10.11
C ASN A 124 -12.28 10.79 9.81
N GLY A 125 -11.44 10.24 8.95
CA GLY A 125 -11.45 8.84 8.54
C GLY A 125 -12.49 8.47 7.48
N ARG A 126 -13.10 9.45 6.81
CA ARG A 126 -14.18 9.25 5.83
C ARG A 126 -13.81 9.82 4.45
N GLY A 127 -14.68 9.59 3.46
CA GLY A 127 -14.59 10.23 2.15
C GLY A 127 -14.00 9.35 1.04
N VAL A 128 -13.68 8.09 1.32
CA VAL A 128 -13.17 7.16 0.29
C VAL A 128 -14.06 5.93 0.22
N VAL A 129 -14.53 5.61 -0.99
CA VAL A 129 -15.34 4.42 -1.28
C VAL A 129 -14.71 3.66 -2.44
N MET A 130 -14.49 2.38 -2.26
CA MET A 130 -14.03 1.47 -3.30
C MET A 130 -15.14 0.48 -3.66
N LEU A 131 -15.49 0.40 -4.94
CA LEU A 131 -16.45 -0.56 -5.47
C LEU A 131 -15.70 -1.60 -6.29
N THR A 132 -15.92 -2.89 -6.02
CA THR A 132 -15.34 -3.98 -6.80
C THR A 132 -16.11 -5.27 -6.60
N ALA A 133 -16.21 -6.07 -7.66
CA ALA A 133 -16.74 -7.42 -7.60
C ALA A 133 -15.66 -8.46 -7.18
N THR A 134 -14.38 -8.09 -7.27
CA THR A 134 -13.24 -9.01 -7.04
C THR A 134 -12.23 -8.39 -6.06
N PRO A 135 -12.55 -8.31 -4.76
CA PRO A 135 -11.68 -7.68 -3.77
C PRO A 135 -10.37 -8.47 -3.52
N LEU A 136 -10.41 -9.78 -3.74
CA LEU A 136 -9.28 -10.70 -3.55
C LEU A 136 -9.01 -11.41 -4.88
N VAL A 137 -7.83 -11.23 -5.45
CA VAL A 137 -7.49 -11.83 -6.74
C VAL A 137 -6.34 -12.81 -6.61
N ASN A 138 -5.21 -12.41 -6.04
CA ASN A 138 -3.98 -13.20 -6.08
C ASN A 138 -3.43 -13.54 -4.70
N SER A 139 -3.65 -12.70 -3.70
CA SER A 139 -2.98 -12.85 -2.41
C SER A 139 -3.73 -12.13 -1.28
N PRO A 140 -3.55 -12.56 -0.01
CA PRO A 140 -4.02 -11.80 1.15
C PRO A 140 -3.48 -10.36 1.22
N ILE A 141 -2.33 -10.10 0.59
CA ILE A 141 -1.74 -8.75 0.51
C ILE A 141 -2.60 -7.83 -0.36
N ASP A 142 -3.28 -8.35 -1.38
CA ASP A 142 -4.24 -7.57 -2.17
C ASP A 142 -5.36 -7.03 -1.28
N ALA A 143 -5.86 -7.85 -0.34
CA ALA A 143 -6.85 -7.43 0.64
C ALA A 143 -6.31 -6.32 1.55
N PHE A 144 -5.11 -6.51 2.11
CA PHE A 144 -4.47 -5.50 2.94
C PHE A 144 -4.34 -4.17 2.21
N ASN A 145 -3.84 -4.19 0.98
CA ASN A 145 -3.65 -2.99 0.18
C ASN A 145 -4.97 -2.27 -0.14
N MET A 146 -6.01 -3.02 -0.50
CA MET A 146 -7.31 -2.44 -0.78
C MET A 146 -7.97 -1.88 0.48
N LEU A 147 -7.94 -2.62 1.58
CA LEU A 147 -8.49 -2.18 2.86
C LEU A 147 -7.72 -0.95 3.38
N SER A 148 -6.40 -0.91 3.21
CA SER A 148 -5.57 0.25 3.60
C SER A 148 -5.87 1.52 2.80
N THR A 149 -6.58 1.41 1.68
CA THR A 149 -7.04 2.58 0.93
C THR A 149 -8.33 3.18 1.51
N VAL A 150 -9.10 2.43 2.30
CA VAL A 150 -10.38 2.86 2.89
C VAL A 150 -10.40 2.84 4.42
N ILE A 151 -9.42 2.25 5.06
CA ILE A 151 -9.25 2.22 6.51
C ILE A 151 -8.12 3.17 6.88
N PRO A 152 -8.37 4.15 7.77
CA PRO A 152 -7.32 5.04 8.28
C PRO A 152 -6.18 4.25 8.92
N GLN A 153 -4.97 4.75 8.77
CA GLN A 153 -3.78 4.11 9.33
C GLN A 153 -3.84 3.97 10.85
N GLU A 154 -4.44 4.93 11.53
CA GLU A 154 -4.61 4.91 12.99
C GLU A 154 -5.45 3.70 13.44
N GLU A 155 -6.42 3.28 12.64
CA GLU A 155 -7.23 2.09 12.94
C GLU A 155 -6.40 0.80 12.79
N TRP A 156 -5.57 0.72 11.76
CA TRP A 156 -4.60 -0.39 11.63
C TRP A 156 -3.64 -0.45 12.81
N MET A 157 -3.10 0.71 13.23
CA MET A 157 -2.19 0.78 14.38
C MET A 157 -2.86 0.34 15.68
N ARG A 158 -4.14 0.67 15.90
CA ARG A 158 -4.92 0.19 17.06
C ARG A 158 -5.06 -1.33 17.09
N MET A 159 -5.13 -1.97 15.93
CA MET A 159 -5.17 -3.43 15.81
C MET A 159 -3.77 -4.07 15.87
N GLY A 160 -2.70 -3.29 16.02
CA GLY A 160 -1.33 -3.77 16.02
C GLY A 160 -0.83 -4.18 14.63
N ILE A 161 -1.51 -3.74 13.58
CA ILE A 161 -1.19 -4.05 12.19
C ILE A 161 -0.53 -2.81 11.57
N ILE A 162 0.76 -2.90 11.27
CA ILE A 162 1.52 -1.80 10.70
C ILE A 162 2.02 -2.16 9.31
N THR A 163 2.32 -3.42 9.10
CA THR A 163 2.88 -3.96 7.85
C THR A 163 1.96 -5.02 7.25
N PRO A 164 2.11 -5.33 5.94
CA PRO A 164 1.43 -6.48 5.34
C PRO A 164 1.69 -7.79 6.08
N ASP A 165 2.89 -7.95 6.66
CA ASP A 165 3.28 -9.13 7.44
C ASP A 165 2.46 -9.25 8.73
N ASP A 166 2.21 -8.13 9.41
CA ASP A 166 1.34 -8.12 10.59
C ASP A 166 -0.08 -8.53 10.21
N PHE A 167 -0.57 -8.04 9.06
CA PHE A 167 -1.90 -8.43 8.54
C PHE A 167 -1.99 -9.94 8.28
N VAL A 168 -1.01 -10.50 7.59
CA VAL A 168 -0.97 -11.94 7.32
C VAL A 168 -0.85 -12.74 8.61
N ARG A 169 -0.08 -12.26 9.59
CA ARG A 169 0.05 -12.92 10.90
C ARG A 169 -1.26 -12.96 11.68
N VAL A 170 -2.05 -11.88 11.61
CA VAL A 170 -3.33 -11.77 12.35
C VAL A 170 -4.47 -12.49 11.64
N PHE A 171 -4.57 -12.34 10.33
CA PHE A 171 -5.71 -12.85 9.55
C PHE A 171 -5.39 -14.07 8.70
N GLY A 172 -4.10 -14.33 8.46
CA GLY A 172 -3.66 -15.49 7.68
C GLY A 172 -3.78 -16.78 8.49
N LYS A 173 -4.16 -17.85 7.82
CA LYS A 173 -4.10 -19.21 8.35
C LYS A 173 -3.29 -20.05 7.37
N THR A 174 -2.14 -20.51 7.81
CA THR A 174 -1.32 -21.45 7.04
C THR A 174 -1.89 -22.87 7.14
N ALA A 175 -2.01 -23.53 6.03
CA ALA A 175 -2.31 -24.95 5.95
C ALA A 175 -1.19 -25.69 5.21
N THR A 176 -0.82 -26.86 5.69
CA THR A 176 0.09 -27.75 4.96
C THR A 176 -0.73 -28.56 3.97
N VAL A 177 -0.43 -28.41 2.69
CA VAL A 177 -1.08 -29.13 1.60
C VAL A 177 -0.07 -30.07 0.96
N GLN A 178 -0.43 -31.33 0.82
CA GLN A 178 0.37 -32.29 0.06
C GLN A 178 0.09 -32.11 -1.43
N VAL A 179 1.12 -31.78 -2.19
CA VAL A 179 1.05 -31.61 -3.64
C VAL A 179 1.82 -32.73 -4.30
N GLN A 180 1.15 -33.51 -5.13
CA GLN A 180 1.81 -34.54 -5.94
C GLN A 180 2.43 -33.90 -7.20
N LYS A 181 3.73 -34.05 -7.36
CA LYS A 181 4.44 -33.64 -8.59
C LYS A 181 4.08 -34.58 -9.77
N ILE A 182 4.30 -34.11 -10.96
CA ILE A 182 4.15 -34.90 -12.19
C ILE A 182 5.07 -36.12 -12.16
N SER A 183 6.19 -36.08 -11.41
CA SER A 183 7.10 -37.20 -11.16
C SER A 183 6.54 -38.29 -10.24
N GLY A 184 5.37 -38.07 -9.63
CA GLY A 184 4.77 -38.97 -8.64
C GLY A 184 5.21 -38.74 -7.20
N GLU A 185 6.20 -37.88 -6.95
CA GLU A 185 6.64 -37.50 -5.61
C GLU A 185 5.61 -36.60 -4.93
N VAL A 186 5.38 -36.82 -3.63
CA VAL A 186 4.53 -36.00 -2.79
C VAL A 186 5.41 -35.00 -2.05
N GLU A 187 5.15 -33.72 -2.24
CA GLU A 187 5.83 -32.61 -1.54
C GLU A 187 4.82 -31.90 -0.63
N GLU A 188 5.21 -31.63 0.61
CA GLU A 188 4.42 -30.80 1.50
C GLU A 188 4.69 -29.33 1.20
N LYS A 189 3.65 -28.58 0.86
CA LYS A 189 3.71 -27.12 0.70
C LYS A 189 2.85 -26.44 1.75
N GLN A 190 3.39 -25.39 2.32
CA GLN A 190 2.62 -24.46 3.15
C GLN A 190 1.96 -23.42 2.26
N GLY A 191 0.67 -23.19 2.40
CA GLY A 191 -0.13 -22.22 1.66
C GLY A 191 -1.20 -21.58 2.52
#